data_3fe1f4ea3da29528fcd77981461bc8b8
#
_entry.id   3fe1f4ea3da29528fcd77981461bc8b8
#
_cell.length_a   1.000
_cell.length_b   1.000
_cell.length_c   1.000
_cell.angle_alpha   90.00
_cell.angle_beta   90.00
_cell.angle_gamma   90.00
#
_symmetry.space_group_name_H-M   'P 1'
#
loop_
_entity.id
_entity.type
_entity.pdbx_description
1 polymer ?
#
loop_
_entity_poly.entity_id
_entity_poly.type
_entity_poly.pdbx_seq_one_letter_code
_entity_poly.pdbx_strand_id
1 'polypeptide(L)'
;MSGAAGDPSARTLLTGGEACRYSISVMTRPFLRPRARRGRILGCLLATVMAWLGAAAGRASEPLEAGMPNPPAKPTVVECAILILDVINIDDVNESFEAEVALLASWNDPRLAFDAEAEGTPVKIFQGGFQFAEVFRGWWPQLVIINEVGLNDPNAVKVEVYPNGRVRYLEQRNATLETPMDLHDFPFDTQRLKAVMIPFGNRKEDVILEVDQEFADATNEFVRREKSVNVAGWDLQKLDMASGETAISVINGSRRFSSMVTTITLKRRSWQLVWEMLFPLVVLVSVVWSIFWVDIDSLPDRLNISFIGVLTIVAYQFVVLEDMPRMSYLTFTDLVLLISFVMMSATIPQSILIHSLVRKGKQRTARRIDRTCRWLFPVIYLLLLSGVAVYFLWLT
;
A
#
# COMPACT_ATOMS: atom_id res chain seq x y z
N MET A 1 -24.78 -55.33 24.07
CA MET A 1 -24.07 -54.97 25.30
C MET A 1 -23.78 -53.51 25.17
N SER A 2 -24.59 -52.73 25.79
CA SER A 2 -24.41 -51.96 27.03
C SER A 2 -23.45 -50.82 26.83
N GLY A 3 -23.76 -49.58 27.01
CA GLY A 3 -24.89 -48.83 27.53
C GLY A 3 -24.42 -47.39 27.58
N ALA A 4 -25.35 -46.55 27.34
CA ALA A 4 -25.92 -45.44 28.07
C ALA A 4 -25.06 -44.19 28.07
N ALA A 5 -25.52 -43.11 27.48
CA ALA A 5 -26.61 -42.18 27.81
C ALA A 5 -26.11 -41.03 28.70
N GLY A 6 -26.41 -39.81 28.26
CA GLY A 6 -26.39 -38.66 29.12
C GLY A 6 -26.29 -37.31 28.42
N ASP A 7 -27.34 -36.89 27.78
CA ASP A 7 -27.77 -35.48 27.52
C ASP A 7 -28.74 -35.15 28.70
N PRO A 8 -29.23 -33.95 28.91
CA PRO A 8 -29.04 -32.63 28.32
C PRO A 8 -29.13 -31.45 29.35
N SER A 9 -29.14 -30.26 28.77
CA SER A 9 -29.85 -29.04 29.23
C SER A 9 -29.24 -28.27 30.41
N ALA A 10 -29.09 -26.99 30.37
CA ALA A 10 -30.09 -25.94 30.27
C ALA A 10 -29.42 -24.54 30.18
N ARG A 11 -29.98 -23.72 29.33
CA ARG A 11 -30.25 -22.27 29.46
C ARG A 11 -29.97 -21.66 30.83
N THR A 12 -29.32 -20.51 30.88
CA THR A 12 -29.97 -19.29 31.37
C THR A 12 -29.14 -18.05 31.09
N LEU A 13 -29.75 -17.07 30.47
CA LEU A 13 -29.44 -15.66 30.45
C LEU A 13 -29.25 -15.11 31.85
N LEU A 14 -28.31 -14.22 32.10
CA LEU A 14 -28.56 -13.05 32.94
C LEU A 14 -27.52 -11.94 32.66
N THR A 15 -28.03 -10.82 32.27
CA THR A 15 -27.61 -9.44 32.34
C THR A 15 -27.10 -9.05 33.73
N GLY A 16 -26.14 -8.14 33.81
CA GLY A 16 -25.83 -7.43 35.04
C GLY A 16 -24.49 -6.74 35.02
N GLY A 17 -24.49 -5.44 34.65
CA GLY A 17 -23.37 -4.56 34.89
C GLY A 17 -23.22 -4.27 36.37
N GLU A 18 -21.99 -4.32 36.87
CA GLU A 18 -21.64 -3.75 38.16
C GLU A 18 -20.50 -2.77 38.06
N ALA A 19 -20.88 -1.50 38.25
CA ALA A 19 -19.98 -0.41 38.50
C ALA A 19 -19.38 -0.52 39.90
N CYS A 20 -18.08 -0.65 39.99
CA CYS A 20 -17.35 -0.65 41.26
C CYS A 20 -17.29 0.78 41.81
N ARG A 21 -18.17 1.12 42.76
CA ARG A 21 -18.08 2.33 43.58
C ARG A 21 -17.21 2.02 44.82
N TYR A 22 -16.07 2.66 44.89
CA TYR A 22 -15.32 2.74 46.14
C TYR A 22 -16.00 3.75 47.06
N SER A 23 -16.55 3.23 48.20
CA SER A 23 -17.11 4.02 49.31
C SER A 23 -15.99 4.21 50.34
N ILE A 24 -15.57 5.47 50.54
CA ILE A 24 -14.72 5.86 51.67
C ILE A 24 -15.64 6.11 52.87
N SER A 25 -15.59 5.24 53.86
CA SER A 25 -16.30 5.42 55.14
C SER A 25 -15.44 6.33 56.04
N VAL A 26 -15.99 7.46 56.37
CA VAL A 26 -15.43 8.40 57.37
C VAL A 26 -15.84 7.92 58.74
N MET A 27 -14.86 7.48 59.54
CA MET A 27 -15.04 7.15 60.95
C MET A 27 -14.87 8.39 61.80
N THR A 28 -15.95 8.95 62.30
CA THR A 28 -15.96 9.99 63.32
C THR A 28 -15.77 9.37 64.71
N ARG A 29 -14.78 9.82 65.45
CA ARG A 29 -14.70 9.66 66.93
C ARG A 29 -14.46 11.00 67.63
N PRO A 30 -14.93 11.17 68.87
CA PRO A 30 -15.21 12.45 69.41
C PRO A 30 -14.06 13.08 70.18
N PHE A 31 -14.20 14.39 70.36
CA PHE A 31 -13.37 15.32 71.09
C PHE A 31 -13.06 14.93 72.51
N LEU A 32 -11.76 15.05 72.87
CA LEU A 32 -11.30 15.31 74.24
C LEU A 32 -10.33 16.54 74.19
N ARG A 33 -10.70 17.61 74.88
CA ARG A 33 -9.82 18.75 75.12
C ARG A 33 -8.76 18.44 76.18
N PRO A 34 -7.50 18.89 76.02
CA PRO A 34 -6.80 19.45 77.14
C PRO A 34 -6.17 20.86 76.85
N ARG A 35 -6.19 21.54 77.92
CA ARG A 35 -5.66 22.87 78.27
C ARG A 35 -4.37 23.34 77.63
N ALA A 36 -4.38 24.61 77.40
CA ALA A 36 -3.30 25.48 76.98
C ALA A 36 -2.03 25.39 77.85
N ARG A 37 -0.89 25.23 77.19
CA ARG A 37 0.40 25.82 77.58
C ARG A 37 1.38 25.73 76.42
N ARG A 38 2.08 26.85 76.18
CA ARG A 38 3.29 27.02 75.33
C ARG A 38 3.07 27.50 73.91
N GLY A 39 2.74 28.74 73.82
CA GLY A 39 2.76 29.57 72.56
C GLY A 39 4.14 30.00 72.10
N ARG A 40 5.24 29.31 72.37
CA ARG A 40 6.59 29.75 71.91
C ARG A 40 7.31 28.72 70.99
N ILE A 41 6.90 27.48 70.99
CA ILE A 41 7.49 26.45 70.10
C ILE A 41 6.77 26.37 68.76
N LEU A 42 5.49 26.78 68.70
CA LEU A 42 4.68 26.76 67.47
C LEU A 42 5.13 27.82 66.48
N GLY A 43 5.69 28.94 66.92
CA GLY A 43 6.17 30.01 66.04
C GLY A 43 7.43 29.64 65.22
N CYS A 44 8.34 28.87 65.83
CA CYS A 44 9.56 28.43 65.14
C CYS A 44 9.30 27.26 64.15
N LEU A 45 8.35 26.37 64.44
CA LEU A 45 7.97 25.30 63.53
C LEU A 45 7.18 25.83 62.32
N LEU A 46 6.31 26.80 62.50
CA LEU A 46 5.61 27.46 61.40
C LEU A 46 6.54 28.29 60.50
N ALA A 47 7.55 28.97 61.08
CA ALA A 47 8.55 29.70 60.30
C ALA A 47 9.47 28.74 59.47
N THR A 48 9.83 27.58 60.01
CA THR A 48 10.62 26.60 59.27
C THR A 48 9.81 25.85 58.18
N VAL A 49 8.51 25.61 58.43
CA VAL A 49 7.62 25.01 57.42
C VAL A 49 7.32 26.03 56.33
N MET A 50 7.11 27.28 56.65
CA MET A 50 6.95 28.37 55.67
C MET A 50 8.22 28.62 54.86
N ALA A 51 9.40 28.55 55.48
CA ALA A 51 10.69 28.64 54.76
C ALA A 51 10.94 27.40 53.85
N TRP A 52 10.46 26.23 54.25
CA TRP A 52 10.51 25.03 53.37
C TRP A 52 9.48 25.04 52.26
N LEU A 53 8.28 25.55 52.50
CA LEU A 53 7.26 25.77 51.46
C LEU A 53 7.65 26.92 50.52
N GLY A 54 8.33 27.94 51.00
CA GLY A 54 8.88 29.03 50.17
C GLY A 54 10.05 28.60 49.30
N ALA A 55 10.85 27.64 49.76
CA ALA A 55 11.95 27.06 48.97
C ALA A 55 11.49 26.00 47.94
N ALA A 56 10.28 25.41 48.12
CA ALA A 56 9.67 24.51 47.14
C ALA A 56 8.90 25.27 46.06
N ALA A 57 8.53 26.53 46.27
CA ALA A 57 7.84 27.37 45.27
C ALA A 57 8.73 28.08 44.27
N GLY A 58 10.04 27.87 44.33
CA GLY A 58 11.03 28.58 43.51
C GLY A 58 11.70 27.76 42.40
N ARG A 59 11.23 26.53 42.12
CA ARG A 59 11.48 25.94 40.81
C ARG A 59 10.32 26.32 39.91
N ALA A 60 10.34 27.57 39.43
CA ALA A 60 9.74 27.83 38.15
C ALA A 60 10.32 26.75 37.18
N SER A 61 9.50 25.85 36.69
CA SER A 61 9.85 25.06 35.52
C SER A 61 10.45 26.06 34.54
N GLU A 62 11.75 25.89 34.20
CA GLU A 62 12.27 26.60 33.04
C GLU A 62 11.22 26.48 31.95
N PRO A 63 10.80 27.61 31.34
CA PRO A 63 9.88 27.52 30.23
C PRO A 63 10.54 26.55 29.27
N LEU A 64 9.81 25.49 28.86
CA LEU A 64 10.25 24.61 27.79
C LEU A 64 10.76 25.55 26.71
N GLU A 65 12.05 25.65 26.49
CA GLU A 65 12.59 26.40 25.37
C GLU A 65 11.98 25.76 24.16
N ALA A 66 10.93 26.39 23.62
CA ALA A 66 10.37 25.98 22.37
C ALA A 66 11.54 25.98 21.38
N GLY A 67 11.82 24.85 20.75
CA GLY A 67 12.82 24.77 19.70
C GLY A 67 12.56 25.84 18.65
N MET A 68 13.32 25.94 17.62
CA MET A 68 13.16 26.95 16.57
C MET A 68 11.86 26.72 15.78
N PRO A 69 10.71 27.36 16.10
CA PRO A 69 9.41 27.00 15.53
C PRO A 69 9.20 27.51 14.12
N ASN A 70 10.01 28.48 13.69
CA ASN A 70 9.85 29.14 12.41
C ASN A 70 10.94 28.72 11.41
N PRO A 71 10.62 28.61 10.12
CA PRO A 71 11.60 28.43 9.07
C PRO A 71 12.72 29.47 9.14
N PRO A 72 13.95 29.11 8.79
CA PRO A 72 15.11 30.04 8.86
C PRO A 72 15.00 31.20 7.86
N ALA A 73 14.28 31.02 6.76
CA ALA A 73 14.01 32.01 5.73
C ALA A 73 12.56 31.91 5.23
N LYS A 74 12.11 32.88 4.44
CA LYS A 74 10.81 32.86 3.78
C LYS A 74 10.95 33.28 2.30
N PRO A 75 10.82 32.32 1.37
CA PRO A 75 10.72 30.88 1.59
C PRO A 75 12.08 30.25 2.00
N THR A 76 12.01 29.17 2.79
CA THR A 76 13.14 28.27 2.97
C THR A 76 13.13 27.25 1.83
N VAL A 77 14.22 27.21 1.07
CA VAL A 77 14.42 26.17 0.06
C VAL A 77 14.96 24.91 0.74
N VAL A 78 14.30 23.78 0.49
CA VAL A 78 14.68 22.45 0.96
C VAL A 78 14.97 21.59 -0.28
N GLU A 79 16.23 21.29 -0.49
CA GLU A 79 16.66 20.31 -1.49
C GLU A 79 16.34 18.93 -0.97
N CYS A 80 15.57 18.14 -1.71
CA CYS A 80 15.10 16.84 -1.24
C CYS A 80 15.09 15.77 -2.33
N ALA A 81 15.13 14.52 -1.90
CA ALA A 81 15.02 13.35 -2.74
C ALA A 81 14.33 12.22 -1.98
N ILE A 82 13.59 11.36 -2.70
CA ILE A 82 13.09 10.09 -2.19
C ILE A 82 13.80 8.99 -2.98
N LEU A 83 14.65 8.25 -2.28
CA LEU A 83 15.25 7.04 -2.81
C LEU A 83 14.36 5.85 -2.49
N ILE A 84 14.00 5.09 -3.50
CA ILE A 84 13.36 3.79 -3.33
C ILE A 84 14.49 2.76 -3.24
N LEU A 85 14.66 2.19 -2.04
CA LEU A 85 15.69 1.20 -1.77
C LEU A 85 15.28 -0.17 -2.28
N ASP A 86 14.02 -0.51 -2.05
CA ASP A 86 13.42 -1.76 -2.54
C ASP A 86 11.90 -1.57 -2.73
N VAL A 87 11.31 -2.35 -3.65
CA VAL A 87 9.86 -2.48 -3.78
C VAL A 87 9.49 -3.89 -3.35
N ILE A 88 8.87 -3.99 -2.19
CA ILE A 88 8.59 -5.25 -1.51
C ILE A 88 7.44 -5.98 -2.18
N ASN A 89 6.35 -5.25 -2.48
CA ASN A 89 5.13 -5.78 -3.07
C ASN A 89 4.40 -4.73 -3.90
N ILE A 90 3.69 -5.19 -4.92
CA ILE A 90 2.74 -4.38 -5.71
C ILE A 90 1.40 -5.09 -5.66
N ASP A 91 0.39 -4.41 -5.13
CA ASP A 91 -0.97 -4.90 -4.99
C ASP A 91 -1.85 -4.22 -6.05
N ASP A 92 -2.08 -4.94 -7.15
CA ASP A 92 -2.90 -4.46 -8.26
C ASP A 92 -4.37 -4.29 -7.84
N VAL A 93 -4.84 -5.07 -6.84
CA VAL A 93 -6.23 -5.06 -6.37
C VAL A 93 -6.56 -3.81 -5.56
N ASN A 94 -5.63 -3.41 -4.68
CA ASN A 94 -5.77 -2.25 -3.81
C ASN A 94 -5.11 -0.99 -4.39
N GLU A 95 -4.58 -1.05 -5.61
CA GLU A 95 -3.87 0.05 -6.28
C GLU A 95 -2.78 0.65 -5.36
N SER A 96 -1.99 -0.22 -4.73
CA SER A 96 -0.98 0.16 -3.76
C SER A 96 0.33 -0.60 -3.96
N PHE A 97 1.41 -0.06 -3.42
CA PHE A 97 2.69 -0.74 -3.38
C PHE A 97 3.38 -0.51 -2.05
N GLU A 98 4.13 -1.51 -1.61
CA GLU A 98 4.94 -1.46 -0.41
C GLU A 98 6.40 -1.34 -0.81
N ALA A 99 7.09 -0.33 -0.26
CA ALA A 99 8.47 -0.04 -0.58
C ALA A 99 9.25 0.38 0.66
N GLU A 100 10.53 0.03 0.68
CA GLU A 100 11.51 0.62 1.57
C GLU A 100 12.01 1.92 0.95
N VAL A 101 11.82 3.04 1.66
CA VAL A 101 12.14 4.38 1.17
C VAL A 101 13.14 5.07 2.08
N ALA A 102 14.07 5.81 1.49
CA ALA A 102 14.91 6.76 2.20
C ALA A 102 14.57 8.18 1.75
N LEU A 103 14.20 9.04 2.71
CA LEU A 103 13.96 10.46 2.51
C LEU A 103 15.23 11.23 2.82
N LEU A 104 15.71 11.98 1.86
CA LEU A 104 16.80 12.95 2.06
C LEU A 104 16.24 14.35 1.96
N ALA A 105 16.67 15.21 2.86
CA ALA A 105 16.39 16.64 2.77
C ALA A 105 17.59 17.44 3.25
N SER A 106 17.90 18.55 2.60
CA SER A 106 18.91 19.49 3.06
C SER A 106 18.43 20.93 2.94
N TRP A 107 18.77 21.73 3.94
CA TRP A 107 18.44 23.17 3.96
C TRP A 107 19.55 23.93 4.68
N ASN A 108 19.53 25.25 4.59
CA ASN A 108 20.45 26.10 5.30
C ASN A 108 19.73 26.82 6.46
N ASP A 109 20.22 26.63 7.66
CA ASP A 109 19.78 27.35 8.87
C ASP A 109 20.99 28.06 9.54
N PRO A 110 21.21 29.34 9.23
CA PRO A 110 22.35 30.08 9.80
C PRO A 110 22.34 30.15 11.33
N ARG A 111 21.22 29.91 11.99
CA ARG A 111 21.07 29.92 13.45
C ARG A 111 21.78 28.71 14.11
N LEU A 112 22.02 27.66 13.32
CA LEU A 112 22.70 26.43 13.75
C LEU A 112 24.17 26.42 13.37
N ALA A 113 24.69 27.49 12.75
CA ALA A 113 26.12 27.60 12.43
C ALA A 113 26.98 27.58 13.71
N PHE A 114 28.11 26.91 13.63
CA PHE A 114 29.02 26.78 14.76
C PHE A 114 30.49 26.81 14.30
N ASP A 115 31.39 27.06 15.24
CA ASP A 115 32.83 27.02 14.99
C ASP A 115 33.38 25.59 15.21
N ALA A 116 33.79 24.94 14.12
CA ALA A 116 34.28 23.57 14.15
C ALA A 116 35.58 23.41 15.00
N GLU A 117 36.44 24.41 15.03
CA GLU A 117 37.67 24.35 15.80
C GLU A 117 37.40 24.52 17.31
N ALA A 118 36.49 25.45 17.65
CA ALA A 118 36.10 25.70 19.03
C ALA A 118 35.36 24.53 19.66
N GLU A 119 34.52 23.84 18.87
CA GLU A 119 33.71 22.70 19.33
C GLU A 119 34.41 21.33 19.12
N GLY A 120 35.54 21.31 18.41
CA GLY A 120 36.33 20.10 18.16
C GLY A 120 35.66 19.05 17.31
N THR A 121 34.65 19.44 16.53
CA THR A 121 33.94 18.53 15.62
C THR A 121 33.63 19.18 14.27
N PRO A 122 33.85 18.48 13.14
CA PRO A 122 33.52 18.99 11.81
C PRO A 122 32.02 18.91 11.49
N VAL A 123 31.27 18.06 12.20
CA VAL A 123 29.82 17.85 11.97
C VAL A 123 29.16 17.41 13.27
N LYS A 124 28.04 18.02 13.61
CA LYS A 124 27.19 17.54 14.71
C LYS A 124 26.19 16.53 14.17
N ILE A 125 26.17 15.34 14.74
CA ILE A 125 25.34 14.23 14.28
C ILE A 125 24.34 13.85 15.38
N PHE A 126 23.05 13.79 15.02
CA PHE A 126 21.96 13.33 15.86
C PHE A 126 21.36 12.08 15.22
N GLN A 127 21.38 10.95 15.94
CA GLN A 127 20.94 9.66 15.40
C GLN A 127 19.84 9.02 16.26
N GLY A 128 18.86 8.42 15.57
CA GLY A 128 17.73 7.76 16.21
C GLY A 128 16.67 8.72 16.74
N GLY A 129 15.48 8.18 16.99
CA GLY A 129 14.29 8.94 17.38
C GLY A 129 14.50 9.80 18.61
N PHE A 130 15.22 9.29 19.65
CA PHE A 130 15.48 10.05 20.87
C PHE A 130 16.33 11.28 20.62
N GLN A 131 17.48 11.15 19.94
CA GLN A 131 18.36 12.30 19.69
C GLN A 131 17.69 13.32 18.75
N PHE A 132 16.92 12.87 17.80
CA PHE A 132 16.16 13.74 16.92
C PHE A 132 15.04 14.46 17.67
N ALA A 133 14.20 13.75 18.41
CA ALA A 133 13.02 14.33 19.06
C ALA A 133 13.34 15.15 20.31
N GLU A 134 14.34 14.71 21.12
CA GLU A 134 14.59 15.27 22.45
C GLU A 134 15.83 16.19 22.50
N VAL A 135 16.83 15.96 21.64
CA VAL A 135 18.11 16.68 21.70
C VAL A 135 18.26 17.71 20.59
N PHE A 136 17.86 17.39 19.35
CA PHE A 136 17.89 18.34 18.26
C PHE A 136 16.85 19.44 18.45
N ARG A 137 17.30 20.68 18.58
CA ARG A 137 16.45 21.87 18.84
C ARG A 137 16.27 22.76 17.61
N GLY A 138 16.83 22.38 16.45
CA GLY A 138 16.70 23.13 15.21
C GLY A 138 15.30 23.03 14.61
N TRP A 139 15.00 23.96 13.72
CA TRP A 139 13.83 23.82 12.85
C TRP A 139 14.05 22.69 11.85
N TRP A 140 12.98 22.00 11.47
CA TRP A 140 12.97 21.00 10.42
C TRP A 140 11.65 21.01 9.68
N PRO A 141 11.63 20.81 8.34
CA PRO A 141 10.41 20.65 7.59
C PRO A 141 9.78 19.32 7.96
N GLN A 142 8.52 19.30 8.38
CA GLN A 142 7.78 18.05 8.57
C GLN A 142 7.47 17.46 7.19
N LEU A 143 8.34 16.63 6.67
CA LEU A 143 8.14 15.97 5.39
C LEU A 143 7.19 14.78 5.56
N VAL A 144 6.13 14.75 4.78
CA VAL A 144 5.12 13.69 4.82
C VAL A 144 4.83 13.22 3.41
N ILE A 145 4.76 11.92 3.22
CA ILE A 145 4.28 11.31 1.98
C ILE A 145 2.76 11.24 2.05
N ILE A 146 2.06 12.05 1.25
CA ILE A 146 0.60 12.25 1.37
C ILE A 146 -0.23 11.08 0.86
N ASN A 147 0.33 10.22 0.04
CA ASN A 147 -0.31 9.00 -0.45
C ASN A 147 0.15 7.75 0.31
N GLU A 148 0.77 7.91 1.48
CA GLU A 148 1.10 6.81 2.38
C GLU A 148 -0.15 6.37 3.16
N VAL A 149 -0.36 5.06 3.23
CA VAL A 149 -1.46 4.42 3.95
C VAL A 149 -0.95 3.88 5.27
N GLY A 150 -1.66 4.21 6.34
CA GLY A 150 -1.27 3.78 7.68
C GLY A 150 -0.33 4.76 8.37
N LEU A 151 0.10 4.38 9.55
CA LEU A 151 1.09 5.11 10.36
C LEU A 151 2.30 4.20 10.51
N ASN A 152 3.36 4.52 9.80
CA ASN A 152 4.62 3.79 9.89
C ASN A 152 5.66 4.65 10.58
N ASP A 153 6.20 4.15 11.68
CA ASP A 153 7.32 4.80 12.35
C ASP A 153 8.60 4.66 11.52
N PRO A 154 9.46 5.68 11.48
CA PRO A 154 10.72 5.59 10.79
C PRO A 154 11.62 4.52 11.40
N ASN A 155 12.24 3.69 10.56
CA ASN A 155 13.21 2.67 10.96
C ASN A 155 14.52 3.30 11.48
N ALA A 156 14.93 4.39 10.82
CA ALA A 156 16.12 5.14 11.18
C ALA A 156 15.95 6.62 10.84
N VAL A 157 16.45 7.48 11.74
CA VAL A 157 16.51 8.94 11.53
C VAL A 157 17.92 9.42 11.86
N LYS A 158 18.45 10.30 11.02
CA LYS A 158 19.75 10.95 11.21
C LYS A 158 19.67 12.41 10.80
N VAL A 159 20.19 13.29 11.64
CA VAL A 159 20.39 14.72 11.32
C VAL A 159 21.86 15.07 11.44
N GLU A 160 22.37 15.74 10.43
CA GLU A 160 23.74 16.27 10.39
C GLU A 160 23.69 17.79 10.29
N VAL A 161 24.39 18.48 11.18
CA VAL A 161 24.53 19.93 11.15
C VAL A 161 25.99 20.27 10.86
N TYR A 162 26.21 21.04 9.83
CA TYR A 162 27.53 21.47 9.37
C TYR A 162 27.89 22.85 9.93
N PRO A 163 29.20 23.23 10.02
CA PRO A 163 29.61 24.50 10.58
C PRO A 163 29.02 25.73 9.90
N ASN A 164 28.74 25.65 8.62
CA ASN A 164 28.11 26.73 7.83
C ASN A 164 26.57 26.85 8.05
N GLY A 165 26.00 26.05 8.95
CA GLY A 165 24.55 26.03 9.18
C GLY A 165 23.77 25.17 8.21
N ARG A 166 24.42 24.45 7.27
CA ARG A 166 23.72 23.45 6.44
C ARG A 166 23.27 22.29 7.31
N VAL A 167 22.00 21.92 7.18
CA VAL A 167 21.39 20.77 7.86
C VAL A 167 21.04 19.72 6.81
N ARG A 168 21.41 18.47 7.09
CA ARG A 168 21.01 17.33 6.27
C ARG A 168 20.18 16.36 7.13
N TYR A 169 19.02 16.01 6.64
CA TYR A 169 18.09 15.05 7.24
C TYR A 169 18.06 13.79 6.40
N LEU A 170 18.14 12.66 7.03
CA LEU A 170 18.00 11.33 6.43
C LEU A 170 17.02 10.54 7.28
N GLU A 171 16.02 9.97 6.64
CA GLU A 171 15.04 9.07 7.24
C GLU A 171 14.86 7.85 6.37
N GLN A 172 14.77 6.68 6.97
CA GLN A 172 14.51 5.41 6.30
C GLN A 172 13.28 4.77 6.94
N ARG A 173 12.33 4.34 6.10
CA ARG A 173 11.10 3.69 6.55
C ARG A 173 10.55 2.71 5.51
N ASN A 174 9.71 1.79 5.95
CA ASN A 174 8.82 1.05 5.07
C ASN A 174 7.54 1.86 4.90
N ALA A 175 7.08 2.02 3.66
CA ALA A 175 5.88 2.78 3.33
C ALA A 175 4.97 1.97 2.40
N THR A 176 3.68 1.95 2.71
CA THR A 176 2.64 1.47 1.78
C THR A 176 2.03 2.68 1.11
N LEU A 177 2.13 2.77 -0.21
CA LEU A 177 1.76 3.95 -0.98
C LEU A 177 0.62 3.62 -1.94
N GLU A 178 -0.48 4.38 -1.89
CA GLU A 178 -1.57 4.30 -2.87
C GLU A 178 -1.20 5.07 -4.14
N THR A 179 -1.42 4.44 -5.29
CA THR A 179 -1.23 5.07 -6.58
C THR A 179 -2.20 4.47 -7.60
N PRO A 180 -3.00 5.29 -8.31
CA PRO A 180 -3.89 4.78 -9.34
C PRO A 180 -3.10 4.01 -10.40
N MET A 181 -3.56 2.80 -10.71
CA MET A 181 -2.93 1.92 -11.69
C MET A 181 -3.77 1.87 -12.98
N ASP A 182 -3.09 1.91 -14.12
CA ASP A 182 -3.73 1.71 -15.42
C ASP A 182 -3.53 0.26 -15.87
N LEU A 183 -4.60 -0.51 -15.80
CA LEU A 183 -4.60 -1.94 -16.09
C LEU A 183 -5.31 -2.27 -17.42
N HIS A 184 -5.53 -1.26 -18.31
CA HIS A 184 -6.17 -1.50 -19.61
C HIS A 184 -5.41 -2.54 -20.42
N ASP A 185 -4.10 -2.47 -20.41
CA ASP A 185 -3.20 -3.35 -21.16
C ASP A 185 -2.78 -4.60 -20.37
N PHE A 186 -3.40 -4.84 -19.21
CA PHE A 186 -3.06 -6.00 -18.39
C PHE A 186 -3.15 -7.31 -19.19
N PRO A 187 -2.15 -8.17 -19.19
CA PRO A 187 -0.94 -8.16 -18.36
C PRO A 187 0.31 -7.53 -19.02
N PHE A 188 0.19 -6.77 -20.08
CA PHE A 188 1.31 -6.15 -20.82
C PHE A 188 1.58 -4.70 -20.41
N ASP A 189 1.04 -4.30 -19.28
CA ASP A 189 0.98 -2.95 -18.74
C ASP A 189 2.34 -2.42 -18.25
N THR A 190 2.43 -1.09 -18.25
CA THR A 190 3.53 -0.34 -17.64
C THR A 190 2.95 0.60 -16.59
N GLN A 191 3.31 0.38 -15.32
CA GLN A 191 2.79 1.15 -14.20
C GLN A 191 3.73 2.30 -13.83
N ARG A 192 3.13 3.40 -13.34
CA ARG A 192 3.83 4.59 -12.85
C ARG A 192 3.47 4.80 -11.39
N LEU A 193 4.25 4.17 -10.51
CA LEU A 193 4.06 4.25 -9.08
C LEU A 193 4.60 5.60 -8.57
N LYS A 194 3.83 6.31 -7.76
CA LYS A 194 4.17 7.65 -7.30
C LYS A 194 4.28 7.71 -5.78
N ALA A 195 5.32 8.40 -5.31
CA ALA A 195 5.44 8.88 -3.94
C ALA A 195 5.38 10.41 -3.96
N VAL A 196 4.40 11.00 -3.27
CA VAL A 196 4.17 12.45 -3.26
C VAL A 196 4.47 13.00 -1.89
N MET A 197 5.56 13.76 -1.77
CA MET A 197 6.02 14.36 -0.52
C MET A 197 5.68 15.84 -0.46
N ILE A 198 5.25 16.30 0.73
CA ILE A 198 5.00 17.71 1.04
C ILE A 198 5.60 18.09 2.39
N PRO A 199 5.90 19.38 2.64
CA PRO A 199 6.25 19.90 3.95
C PRO A 199 4.96 20.16 4.75
N PHE A 200 4.56 19.19 5.59
CA PHE A 200 3.31 19.31 6.36
C PHE A 200 3.35 20.53 7.30
N GLY A 201 2.28 21.29 7.31
CA GLY A 201 2.18 22.50 8.16
C GLY A 201 2.78 23.76 7.56
N ASN A 202 3.68 23.68 6.57
CA ASN A 202 4.30 24.83 5.91
C ASN A 202 3.67 25.07 4.53
N ARG A 203 3.25 26.30 4.26
CA ARG A 203 2.72 26.68 2.95
C ARG A 203 3.86 26.86 1.94
N LYS A 204 3.51 26.91 0.66
CA LYS A 204 4.48 27.21 -0.40
C LYS A 204 5.25 28.53 -0.19
N GLU A 205 4.59 29.53 0.42
CA GLU A 205 5.21 30.83 0.72
C GLU A 205 6.26 30.74 1.84
N ASP A 206 6.21 29.69 2.67
CA ASP A 206 7.12 29.47 3.77
C ASP A 206 8.23 28.46 3.43
N VAL A 207 7.90 27.40 2.66
CA VAL A 207 8.85 26.32 2.30
C VAL A 207 8.66 25.89 0.85
N ILE A 208 9.75 25.80 0.12
CA ILE A 208 9.79 25.30 -1.26
C ILE A 208 10.63 24.03 -1.27
N LEU A 209 10.08 22.95 -1.85
CA LEU A 209 10.81 21.72 -2.12
C LEU A 209 11.41 21.79 -3.52
N GLU A 210 12.71 21.53 -3.61
CA GLU A 210 13.43 21.39 -4.86
C GLU A 210 14.08 20.01 -4.93
N VAL A 211 14.22 19.47 -6.13
CA VAL A 211 14.88 18.18 -6.33
C VAL A 211 16.39 18.35 -6.16
N ASP A 212 17.00 17.55 -5.30
CA ASP A 212 18.45 17.39 -5.25
C ASP A 212 18.90 16.64 -6.52
N GLN A 213 19.34 17.40 -7.54
CA GLN A 213 19.69 16.87 -8.87
C GLN A 213 20.91 15.95 -8.81
N GLU A 214 21.91 16.28 -7.99
CA GLU A 214 23.12 15.46 -7.85
C GLU A 214 22.75 14.08 -7.32
N PHE A 215 21.88 14.06 -6.32
CA PHE A 215 21.40 12.82 -5.72
C PHE A 215 20.46 12.04 -6.66
N ALA A 216 19.57 12.72 -7.38
CA ALA A 216 18.67 12.11 -8.35
C ALA A 216 19.44 11.42 -9.49
N ASP A 217 20.49 12.07 -9.99
CA ASP A 217 21.34 11.51 -11.04
C ASP A 217 22.16 10.33 -10.54
N ALA A 218 22.73 10.42 -9.34
CA ALA A 218 23.45 9.31 -8.69
C ALA A 218 22.54 8.11 -8.48
N THR A 219 21.29 8.33 -8.03
CA THR A 219 20.29 7.28 -7.84
C THR A 219 19.92 6.59 -9.15
N ASN A 220 19.69 7.36 -10.20
CA ASN A 220 19.38 6.80 -11.53
C ASN A 220 20.54 5.99 -12.09
N GLU A 221 21.78 6.39 -11.84
CA GLU A 221 22.97 5.65 -12.26
C GLU A 221 23.12 4.35 -11.45
N PHE A 222 22.88 4.39 -10.13
CA PHE A 222 22.89 3.23 -9.27
C PHE A 222 21.84 2.19 -9.68
N VAL A 223 20.58 2.63 -9.88
CA VAL A 223 19.48 1.79 -10.34
C VAL A 223 19.81 1.11 -11.67
N ARG A 224 20.43 1.84 -12.61
CA ARG A 224 20.85 1.29 -13.91
C ARG A 224 21.96 0.27 -13.80
N ARG A 225 22.94 0.50 -12.93
CA ARG A 225 24.13 -0.38 -12.81
C ARG A 225 23.81 -1.66 -12.06
N GLU A 226 23.14 -1.56 -10.96
CA GLU A 226 23.01 -2.67 -10.03
C GLU A 226 21.76 -3.52 -10.26
N LYS A 227 20.78 -3.04 -11.06
CA LYS A 227 19.45 -3.66 -11.14
C LYS A 227 18.89 -3.98 -9.74
N SER A 228 19.20 -3.12 -8.77
CA SER A 228 19.02 -3.36 -7.35
C SER A 228 17.56 -3.41 -6.93
N VAL A 229 16.68 -2.76 -7.68
CA VAL A 229 15.23 -2.85 -7.47
C VAL A 229 14.72 -4.06 -8.26
N ASN A 230 14.78 -5.24 -7.65
CA ASN A 230 14.31 -6.47 -8.26
C ASN A 230 12.92 -6.81 -7.73
N VAL A 231 11.90 -6.20 -8.30
CA VAL A 231 10.52 -6.52 -7.98
C VAL A 231 10.13 -7.81 -8.71
N ALA A 232 9.64 -8.81 -7.98
CA ALA A 232 9.16 -10.05 -8.58
C ALA A 232 8.06 -9.74 -9.61
N GLY A 233 8.25 -10.19 -10.85
CA GLY A 233 7.29 -9.96 -11.93
C GLY A 233 7.38 -8.61 -12.65
N TRP A 234 8.32 -7.72 -12.29
CA TRP A 234 8.45 -6.38 -12.89
C TRP A 234 9.88 -6.06 -13.30
N ASP A 235 10.00 -5.19 -14.31
CA ASP A 235 11.26 -4.62 -14.78
C ASP A 235 11.25 -3.11 -14.56
N LEU A 236 12.18 -2.60 -13.75
CA LEU A 236 12.35 -1.17 -13.54
C LEU A 236 12.87 -0.51 -14.83
N GLN A 237 12.10 0.44 -15.34
CA GLN A 237 12.42 1.19 -16.55
C GLN A 237 13.09 2.52 -16.24
N LYS A 238 12.50 3.28 -15.32
CA LYS A 238 12.92 4.66 -15.04
C LYS A 238 12.49 5.08 -13.64
N LEU A 239 13.29 5.95 -13.04
CA LEU A 239 12.96 6.69 -11.83
C LEU A 239 13.08 8.18 -12.15
N ASP A 240 11.98 8.92 -11.97
CA ASP A 240 11.89 10.36 -12.19
C ASP A 240 11.56 11.08 -10.89
N MET A 241 12.22 12.21 -10.65
CA MET A 241 11.90 13.10 -9.55
C MET A 241 11.56 14.48 -10.11
N ALA A 242 10.48 15.07 -9.64
CA ALA A 242 10.03 16.38 -10.06
C ALA A 242 9.49 17.20 -8.89
N SER A 243 9.86 18.46 -8.80
CA SER A 243 9.22 19.42 -7.90
C SER A 243 7.97 20.01 -8.54
N GLY A 244 6.96 20.28 -7.73
CA GLY A 244 5.68 20.80 -8.20
C GLY A 244 4.88 21.48 -7.09
N GLU A 245 3.60 21.63 -7.35
CA GLU A 245 2.63 22.16 -6.39
C GLU A 245 1.48 21.18 -6.22
N THR A 246 1.11 20.96 -4.98
CA THR A 246 -0.08 20.17 -4.64
C THR A 246 -1.07 21.04 -3.86
N ALA A 247 -2.32 21.05 -4.29
CA ALA A 247 -3.38 21.73 -3.59
C ALA A 247 -4.18 20.72 -2.76
N ILE A 248 -4.17 20.89 -1.45
CA ILE A 248 -4.98 20.08 -0.54
C ILE A 248 -6.20 20.92 -0.14
N SER A 249 -7.39 20.40 -0.44
CA SER A 249 -8.65 21.01 -0.03
C SER A 249 -8.90 20.71 1.45
N VAL A 250 -8.88 21.74 2.29
CA VAL A 250 -9.18 21.66 3.73
C VAL A 250 -10.51 22.36 3.98
N ILE A 251 -11.18 22.04 5.09
CA ILE A 251 -12.52 22.53 5.49
C ILE A 251 -12.70 24.06 5.33
N ASN A 252 -11.63 24.85 5.35
CA ASN A 252 -11.66 26.32 5.24
C ASN A 252 -10.93 26.88 4.01
N GLY A 253 -10.79 26.12 2.93
CA GLY A 253 -10.17 26.59 1.69
C GLY A 253 -9.06 25.66 1.16
N SER A 254 -8.63 25.92 -0.07
CA SER A 254 -7.52 25.19 -0.71
C SER A 254 -6.20 25.81 -0.24
N ARG A 255 -5.31 25.00 0.33
CA ARG A 255 -3.92 25.40 0.63
C ARG A 255 -3.00 24.82 -0.41
N ARG A 256 -2.08 25.62 -0.91
CA ARG A 256 -1.04 25.18 -1.83
C ARG A 256 0.21 24.85 -1.04
N PHE A 257 0.74 23.67 -1.32
CA PHE A 257 2.00 23.18 -0.77
C PHE A 257 2.99 23.00 -1.91
N SER A 258 4.25 23.28 -1.65
CA SER A 258 5.29 22.76 -2.52
C SER A 258 5.32 21.25 -2.38
N SER A 259 5.47 20.54 -3.48
CA SER A 259 5.50 19.08 -3.47
C SER A 259 6.69 18.56 -4.28
N MET A 260 7.19 17.41 -3.87
CA MET A 260 8.11 16.61 -4.66
C MET A 260 7.44 15.28 -4.99
N VAL A 261 7.47 14.91 -6.27
CA VAL A 261 6.89 13.66 -6.75
C VAL A 261 8.02 12.79 -7.31
N THR A 262 8.21 11.64 -6.69
CA THR A 262 9.05 10.57 -7.23
C THR A 262 8.17 9.58 -7.96
N THR A 263 8.49 9.31 -9.22
CA THR A 263 7.74 8.38 -10.08
C THR A 263 8.65 7.23 -10.48
N ILE A 264 8.23 6.02 -10.18
CA ILE A 264 8.88 4.78 -10.59
C ILE A 264 8.09 4.21 -11.75
N THR A 265 8.73 4.02 -12.90
CA THR A 265 8.11 3.37 -14.05
C THR A 265 8.55 1.92 -14.10
N LEU A 266 7.60 1.02 -13.96
CA LEU A 266 7.79 -0.43 -13.93
C LEU A 266 7.04 -1.07 -15.09
N LYS A 267 7.68 -1.99 -15.81
CA LYS A 267 7.04 -2.80 -16.85
C LYS A 267 6.85 -4.22 -16.34
N ARG A 268 5.62 -4.75 -16.49
CA ARG A 268 5.27 -6.10 -16.04
C ARG A 268 5.95 -7.17 -16.91
N ARG A 269 6.49 -8.20 -16.27
CA ARG A 269 6.98 -9.42 -16.94
C ARG A 269 5.82 -10.36 -17.24
N SER A 270 5.09 -10.04 -18.27
CA SER A 270 3.79 -10.66 -18.61
C SER A 270 3.88 -12.15 -18.95
N TRP A 271 5.06 -12.65 -19.39
CA TRP A 271 5.18 -14.00 -19.95
C TRP A 271 4.78 -15.09 -18.95
N GLN A 272 5.24 -15.00 -17.72
CA GLN A 272 4.90 -15.99 -16.70
C GLN A 272 3.40 -16.01 -16.44
N LEU A 273 2.81 -14.83 -16.23
CA LEU A 273 1.38 -14.66 -15.93
C LEU A 273 0.50 -15.15 -17.10
N VAL A 274 0.87 -14.79 -18.34
CA VAL A 274 0.19 -15.26 -19.55
C VAL A 274 0.24 -16.79 -19.65
N TRP A 275 1.39 -17.39 -19.36
CA TRP A 275 1.55 -18.83 -19.40
C TRP A 275 0.73 -19.54 -18.31
N GLU A 276 0.78 -19.06 -17.09
CA GLU A 276 0.02 -19.62 -15.97
C GLU A 276 -1.49 -19.58 -16.20
N MET A 277 -1.98 -18.55 -16.89
CA MET A 277 -3.37 -18.37 -17.20
C MET A 277 -3.80 -19.07 -18.52
N LEU A 278 -3.06 -18.90 -19.61
CA LEU A 278 -3.44 -19.45 -20.91
C LEU A 278 -3.27 -20.96 -21.00
N PHE A 279 -2.24 -21.51 -20.40
CA PHE A 279 -1.96 -22.96 -20.54
C PHE A 279 -3.11 -23.84 -20.00
N PRO A 280 -3.60 -23.67 -18.75
CA PRO A 280 -4.74 -24.46 -18.26
C PRO A 280 -6.00 -24.24 -19.11
N LEU A 281 -6.25 -23.01 -19.56
CA LEU A 281 -7.40 -22.69 -20.39
C LEU A 281 -7.36 -23.39 -21.76
N VAL A 282 -6.21 -23.37 -22.43
CA VAL A 282 -6.03 -24.07 -23.72
C VAL A 282 -6.20 -25.58 -23.55
N VAL A 283 -5.67 -26.15 -22.49
CA VAL A 283 -5.86 -27.56 -22.16
C VAL A 283 -7.34 -27.87 -21.95
N LEU A 284 -8.04 -27.07 -21.16
CA LEU A 284 -9.47 -27.21 -20.87
C LEU A 284 -10.31 -27.18 -22.16
N VAL A 285 -10.10 -26.16 -22.99
CA VAL A 285 -10.78 -26.01 -24.28
C VAL A 285 -10.48 -27.20 -25.19
N SER A 286 -9.24 -27.65 -25.24
CA SER A 286 -8.83 -28.82 -26.05
C SER A 286 -9.51 -30.12 -25.60
N VAL A 287 -9.65 -30.32 -24.28
CA VAL A 287 -10.34 -31.47 -23.71
C VAL A 287 -11.83 -31.43 -24.11
N VAL A 288 -12.49 -30.28 -24.05
CA VAL A 288 -13.91 -30.18 -24.47
C VAL A 288 -14.06 -30.45 -25.96
N TRP A 289 -13.11 -30.07 -26.80
CA TRP A 289 -13.16 -30.39 -28.23
C TRP A 289 -13.04 -31.89 -28.54
N SER A 290 -12.64 -32.74 -27.59
CA SER A 290 -12.71 -34.18 -27.73
C SER A 290 -14.11 -34.69 -28.10
N ILE A 291 -15.16 -33.88 -27.85
CA ILE A 291 -16.55 -34.12 -28.25
C ILE A 291 -16.71 -34.44 -29.75
N PHE A 292 -15.86 -33.84 -30.61
CA PHE A 292 -15.91 -34.07 -32.06
C PHE A 292 -15.37 -35.44 -32.47
N TRP A 293 -14.82 -36.22 -31.54
CA TRP A 293 -14.39 -37.63 -31.74
C TRP A 293 -15.37 -38.64 -31.12
N VAL A 294 -16.34 -38.14 -30.31
CA VAL A 294 -17.41 -38.95 -29.72
C VAL A 294 -18.45 -39.30 -30.81
N ASP A 295 -19.04 -40.48 -30.76
CA ASP A 295 -20.01 -40.93 -31.74
C ASP A 295 -21.17 -39.96 -31.87
N ILE A 296 -21.63 -39.70 -33.13
CA ILE A 296 -22.68 -38.79 -33.46
C ILE A 296 -24.05 -39.23 -32.97
N ASP A 297 -24.22 -40.54 -32.69
CA ASP A 297 -25.45 -41.14 -32.20
C ASP A 297 -25.58 -40.99 -30.65
N SER A 298 -24.48 -40.73 -29.94
CA SER A 298 -24.45 -40.62 -28.48
C SER A 298 -24.62 -39.15 -28.02
N LEU A 299 -25.83 -38.62 -28.08
CA LEU A 299 -26.14 -37.27 -27.60
C LEU A 299 -25.85 -37.10 -26.09
N PRO A 300 -26.21 -38.06 -25.18
CA PRO A 300 -25.95 -37.88 -23.75
C PRO A 300 -24.46 -37.68 -23.41
N ASP A 301 -23.56 -38.46 -24.04
CA ASP A 301 -22.12 -38.35 -23.77
C ASP A 301 -21.57 -37.01 -24.26
N ARG A 302 -21.99 -36.58 -25.44
CA ARG A 302 -21.61 -35.27 -26.02
C ARG A 302 -22.07 -34.11 -25.16
N LEU A 303 -23.34 -34.13 -24.70
CA LEU A 303 -23.85 -33.08 -23.81
C LEU A 303 -23.17 -33.10 -22.46
N ASN A 304 -22.88 -34.27 -21.92
CA ASN A 304 -22.18 -34.41 -20.64
C ASN A 304 -20.79 -33.75 -20.67
N ILE A 305 -19.98 -34.05 -21.70
CA ILE A 305 -18.68 -33.42 -21.92
C ILE A 305 -18.84 -31.88 -22.04
N SER A 306 -19.80 -31.39 -22.81
CA SER A 306 -20.02 -29.95 -22.99
C SER A 306 -20.44 -29.27 -21.69
N PHE A 307 -21.35 -29.85 -20.90
CA PHE A 307 -21.83 -29.25 -19.66
C PHE A 307 -20.71 -29.25 -18.58
N ILE A 308 -19.96 -30.34 -18.45
CA ILE A 308 -18.81 -30.39 -17.54
C ILE A 308 -17.80 -29.32 -17.95
N GLY A 309 -17.49 -29.19 -19.24
CA GLY A 309 -16.57 -28.19 -19.74
C GLY A 309 -17.02 -26.77 -19.44
N VAL A 310 -18.30 -26.45 -19.72
CA VAL A 310 -18.85 -25.12 -19.42
C VAL A 310 -18.83 -24.84 -17.91
N LEU A 311 -19.17 -25.82 -17.07
CA LEU A 311 -19.08 -25.66 -15.62
C LEU A 311 -17.64 -25.42 -15.15
N THR A 312 -16.70 -26.15 -15.75
CA THR A 312 -15.27 -26.02 -15.39
C THR A 312 -14.70 -24.66 -15.79
N ILE A 313 -15.08 -24.10 -16.98
CA ILE A 313 -14.59 -22.78 -17.35
C ILE A 313 -15.19 -21.68 -16.46
N VAL A 314 -16.45 -21.82 -16.03
CA VAL A 314 -17.05 -20.90 -15.06
C VAL A 314 -16.30 -20.97 -13.72
N ALA A 315 -15.99 -22.17 -13.23
CA ALA A 315 -15.19 -22.34 -12.04
C ALA A 315 -13.76 -21.73 -12.20
N TYR A 316 -13.14 -21.95 -13.36
CA TYR A 316 -11.84 -21.39 -13.69
C TYR A 316 -11.86 -19.85 -13.73
N GLN A 317 -12.93 -19.26 -14.26
CA GLN A 317 -13.13 -17.81 -14.27
C GLN A 317 -13.14 -17.23 -12.85
N PHE A 318 -13.75 -17.89 -11.87
CA PHE A 318 -13.73 -17.44 -10.48
C PHE A 318 -12.30 -17.44 -9.91
N VAL A 319 -11.49 -18.47 -10.20
CA VAL A 319 -10.09 -18.53 -9.75
C VAL A 319 -9.28 -17.37 -10.34
N VAL A 320 -9.42 -17.11 -11.63
CA VAL A 320 -8.69 -16.01 -12.30
C VAL A 320 -9.13 -14.64 -11.79
N LEU A 321 -10.42 -14.45 -11.51
CA LEU A 321 -10.96 -13.17 -11.02
C LEU A 321 -10.60 -12.88 -9.56
N GLU A 322 -10.21 -13.89 -8.77
CA GLU A 322 -9.79 -13.70 -7.38
C GLU A 322 -8.47 -12.93 -7.31
N ASP A 323 -7.57 -13.15 -8.27
CA ASP A 323 -6.27 -12.50 -8.36
C ASP A 323 -6.30 -11.19 -9.16
N MET A 324 -7.48 -10.73 -9.60
CA MET A 324 -7.62 -9.53 -10.43
C MET A 324 -8.40 -8.42 -9.73
N PRO A 325 -7.97 -7.16 -9.88
CA PRO A 325 -8.72 -6.01 -9.41
C PRO A 325 -10.06 -5.88 -10.16
N ARG A 326 -11.07 -5.37 -9.48
CA ARG A 326 -12.40 -5.12 -10.07
C ARG A 326 -12.38 -3.86 -10.91
N MET A 327 -12.29 -4.02 -12.21
CA MET A 327 -12.26 -2.91 -13.17
C MET A 327 -13.60 -2.72 -13.88
N SER A 328 -13.84 -1.48 -14.36
CA SER A 328 -15.03 -1.12 -15.13
C SER A 328 -14.90 -1.33 -16.64
N TYR A 329 -13.77 -1.87 -17.11
CA TYR A 329 -13.44 -2.11 -18.51
C TYR A 329 -12.97 -3.55 -18.74
N LEU A 330 -13.06 -4.02 -19.99
CA LEU A 330 -12.65 -5.37 -20.36
C LEU A 330 -11.14 -5.42 -20.60
N THR A 331 -10.48 -6.35 -19.91
CA THR A 331 -9.05 -6.63 -20.08
C THR A 331 -8.82 -7.68 -21.17
N PHE A 332 -7.54 -7.85 -21.54
CA PHE A 332 -7.10 -8.97 -22.37
C PHE A 332 -7.60 -10.32 -21.83
N THR A 333 -7.44 -10.53 -20.53
CA THR A 333 -7.86 -11.74 -19.82
C THR A 333 -9.35 -11.99 -19.93
N ASP A 334 -10.18 -10.95 -19.72
CA ASP A 334 -11.64 -11.06 -19.81
C ASP A 334 -12.08 -11.49 -21.20
N LEU A 335 -11.48 -10.91 -22.26
CA LEU A 335 -11.79 -11.27 -23.63
C LEU A 335 -11.40 -12.70 -23.97
N VAL A 336 -10.23 -13.16 -23.51
CA VAL A 336 -9.77 -14.54 -23.71
C VAL A 336 -10.71 -15.53 -23.01
N LEU A 337 -11.10 -15.25 -21.77
CA LEU A 337 -12.06 -16.07 -21.01
C LEU A 337 -13.44 -16.07 -21.68
N LEU A 338 -13.93 -14.92 -22.11
CA LEU A 338 -15.22 -14.79 -22.79
C LEU A 338 -15.24 -15.59 -24.11
N ILE A 339 -14.21 -15.45 -24.95
CA ILE A 339 -14.10 -16.20 -26.20
C ILE A 339 -14.08 -17.70 -25.91
N SER A 340 -13.31 -18.13 -24.92
CA SER A 340 -13.23 -19.54 -24.53
C SER A 340 -14.59 -20.07 -24.04
N PHE A 341 -15.26 -19.31 -23.20
CA PHE A 341 -16.61 -19.64 -22.71
C PHE A 341 -17.61 -19.77 -23.85
N VAL A 342 -17.65 -18.82 -24.79
CA VAL A 342 -18.57 -18.83 -25.96
C VAL A 342 -18.25 -20.02 -26.87
N MET A 343 -16.98 -20.29 -27.15
CA MET A 343 -16.59 -21.41 -28.01
C MET A 343 -16.92 -22.77 -27.40
N MET A 344 -16.72 -22.94 -26.09
CA MET A 344 -17.11 -24.15 -25.38
C MET A 344 -18.63 -24.32 -25.33
N SER A 345 -19.38 -23.24 -25.03
CA SER A 345 -20.83 -23.26 -25.01
C SER A 345 -21.43 -23.55 -26.38
N ALA A 346 -20.77 -23.15 -27.47
CA ALA A 346 -21.22 -23.40 -28.85
C ALA A 346 -21.20 -24.90 -29.23
N THR A 347 -20.48 -25.75 -28.47
CA THR A 347 -20.49 -27.20 -28.66
C THR A 347 -21.85 -27.84 -28.31
N ILE A 348 -22.63 -27.20 -27.42
CA ILE A 348 -23.97 -27.70 -27.03
C ILE A 348 -24.95 -27.63 -28.17
N PRO A 349 -25.28 -26.45 -28.77
CA PRO A 349 -26.19 -26.36 -29.89
C PRO A 349 -25.69 -27.11 -31.12
N GLN A 350 -24.39 -27.22 -31.34
CA GLN A 350 -23.78 -28.02 -32.37
C GLN A 350 -24.11 -29.52 -32.18
N SER A 351 -24.00 -30.07 -30.97
CA SER A 351 -24.34 -31.46 -30.65
C SER A 351 -25.84 -31.76 -30.84
N ILE A 352 -26.72 -30.83 -30.42
CA ILE A 352 -28.16 -30.92 -30.61
C ILE A 352 -28.50 -30.92 -32.09
N LEU A 353 -27.88 -30.04 -32.89
CA LEU A 353 -28.08 -29.97 -34.33
C LEU A 353 -27.70 -31.29 -35.02
N ILE A 354 -26.55 -31.84 -34.70
CA ILE A 354 -26.10 -33.14 -35.27
C ILE A 354 -27.09 -34.25 -34.93
N HIS A 355 -27.50 -34.37 -33.67
CA HIS A 355 -28.44 -35.37 -33.24
C HIS A 355 -29.81 -35.20 -33.95
N SER A 356 -30.31 -33.98 -34.13
CA SER A 356 -31.54 -33.69 -34.90
C SER A 356 -31.43 -34.15 -36.36
N LEU A 357 -30.25 -33.93 -36.98
CA LEU A 357 -30.02 -34.39 -38.35
C LEU A 357 -29.96 -35.93 -38.45
N VAL A 358 -29.36 -36.58 -37.49
CA VAL A 358 -29.34 -38.05 -37.41
C VAL A 358 -30.76 -38.61 -37.28
N ARG A 359 -31.56 -38.05 -36.38
CA ARG A 359 -32.99 -38.45 -36.23
C ARG A 359 -33.80 -38.25 -37.46
N LYS A 360 -33.49 -37.26 -38.32
CA LYS A 360 -34.12 -37.00 -39.61
C LYS A 360 -33.58 -37.89 -40.74
N GLY A 361 -32.78 -38.91 -40.45
CA GLY A 361 -32.19 -39.82 -41.43
C GLY A 361 -31.03 -39.24 -42.27
N LYS A 362 -30.59 -37.97 -41.96
CA LYS A 362 -29.55 -37.27 -42.74
C LYS A 362 -28.15 -37.52 -42.19
N GLN A 363 -27.79 -38.77 -41.95
CA GLN A 363 -26.50 -39.16 -41.32
C GLN A 363 -25.27 -38.68 -42.09
N ARG A 364 -25.30 -38.69 -43.45
CA ARG A 364 -24.19 -38.21 -44.27
C ARG A 364 -23.90 -36.70 -44.03
N THR A 365 -24.96 -35.92 -43.93
CA THR A 365 -24.86 -34.47 -43.64
C THR A 365 -24.35 -34.22 -42.22
N ALA A 366 -24.88 -34.95 -41.22
CA ALA A 366 -24.43 -34.88 -39.84
C ALA A 366 -22.92 -35.16 -39.69
N ARG A 367 -22.43 -36.26 -40.32
CA ARG A 367 -21.01 -36.58 -40.32
C ARG A 367 -20.13 -35.55 -41.04
N ARG A 368 -20.61 -34.93 -42.12
CA ARG A 368 -19.86 -33.85 -42.77
C ARG A 368 -19.72 -32.62 -41.85
N ILE A 369 -20.82 -32.18 -41.27
CA ILE A 369 -20.82 -31.04 -40.35
C ILE A 369 -19.89 -31.33 -39.17
N ASP A 370 -20.01 -32.49 -38.53
CA ASP A 370 -19.15 -32.88 -37.40
C ASP A 370 -17.67 -32.86 -37.77
N ARG A 371 -17.30 -33.45 -38.93
CA ARG A 371 -15.93 -33.44 -39.42
C ARG A 371 -15.41 -32.05 -39.76
N THR A 372 -16.26 -31.15 -40.26
CA THR A 372 -15.92 -29.76 -40.54
C THR A 372 -15.73 -29.01 -39.24
N CYS A 373 -16.61 -29.17 -38.24
CA CYS A 373 -16.51 -28.52 -36.93
C CYS A 373 -15.25 -28.94 -36.18
N ARG A 374 -14.80 -30.18 -36.35
CA ARG A 374 -13.54 -30.69 -35.76
C ARG A 374 -12.34 -29.80 -36.02
N TRP A 375 -12.24 -29.20 -37.21
CA TRP A 375 -11.16 -28.30 -37.58
C TRP A 375 -11.56 -26.83 -37.53
N LEU A 376 -12.83 -26.52 -37.78
CA LEU A 376 -13.33 -25.16 -37.79
C LEU A 376 -13.28 -24.51 -36.42
N PHE A 377 -13.63 -25.20 -35.34
CA PHE A 377 -13.62 -24.68 -33.98
C PHE A 377 -12.19 -24.27 -33.52
N PRO A 378 -11.16 -25.15 -33.62
CA PRO A 378 -9.81 -24.75 -33.32
C PRO A 378 -9.31 -23.56 -34.13
N VAL A 379 -9.57 -23.54 -35.43
CA VAL A 379 -9.13 -22.46 -36.32
C VAL A 379 -9.80 -21.13 -35.95
N ILE A 380 -11.11 -21.12 -35.74
CA ILE A 380 -11.81 -19.90 -35.29
C ILE A 380 -11.30 -19.44 -33.95
N TYR A 381 -11.10 -20.34 -33.00
CA TYR A 381 -10.57 -20.00 -31.67
C TYR A 381 -9.19 -19.37 -31.77
N LEU A 382 -8.25 -19.97 -32.52
CA LEU A 382 -6.93 -19.41 -32.72
C LEU A 382 -6.96 -18.06 -33.43
N LEU A 383 -7.85 -17.87 -34.43
CA LEU A 383 -8.01 -16.59 -35.10
C LEU A 383 -8.55 -15.51 -34.16
N LEU A 384 -9.52 -15.84 -33.30
CA LEU A 384 -10.07 -14.90 -32.32
C LEU A 384 -9.01 -14.54 -31.26
N LEU A 385 -8.28 -15.52 -30.73
CA LEU A 385 -7.19 -15.26 -29.77
C LEU A 385 -6.07 -14.43 -30.40
N SER A 386 -5.68 -14.74 -31.66
CA SER A 386 -4.68 -13.95 -32.37
C SER A 386 -5.16 -12.52 -32.61
N GLY A 387 -6.44 -12.33 -32.91
CA GLY A 387 -7.04 -11.01 -33.06
C GLY A 387 -7.00 -10.19 -31.78
N VAL A 388 -7.32 -10.80 -30.65
CA VAL A 388 -7.20 -10.16 -29.32
C VAL A 388 -5.75 -9.83 -29.01
N ALA A 389 -4.82 -10.76 -29.24
CA ALA A 389 -3.40 -10.53 -29.01
C ALA A 389 -2.85 -9.36 -29.88
N VAL A 390 -3.22 -9.31 -31.16
CA VAL A 390 -2.83 -8.21 -32.04
C VAL A 390 -3.44 -6.88 -31.58
N TYR A 391 -4.70 -6.87 -31.17
CA TYR A 391 -5.34 -5.66 -30.64
C TYR A 391 -4.58 -5.10 -29.44
N PHE A 392 -4.27 -5.91 -28.44
CA PHE A 392 -3.57 -5.44 -27.21
C PHE A 392 -2.08 -5.19 -27.39
N LEU A 393 -1.41 -5.84 -28.34
CA LEU A 393 0.04 -5.66 -28.54
C LEU A 393 0.38 -4.56 -29.57
N TRP A 394 -0.54 -4.16 -30.45
CA TRP A 394 -0.26 -3.27 -31.56
C TRP A 394 -1.15 -2.02 -31.61
N LEU A 395 -2.31 -2.02 -30.98
CA LEU A 395 -3.27 -0.91 -31.06
C LEU A 395 -3.44 -0.16 -29.74
N THR A 396 -2.89 -0.67 -28.64
CA THR A 396 -2.74 -0.02 -27.35
C THR A 396 -1.27 0.19 -27.06
#